data_bbdc0ea7c913b3ec36125b577f9d8a9e
#
_entry.id   bbdc0ea7c913b3ec36125b577f9d8a9e
#
_cell.length_a   1.000
_cell.length_b   1.000
_cell.length_c   1.000
_cell.angle_alpha   90.00
_cell.angle_beta   90.00
_cell.angle_gamma   90.00
#
_symmetry.space_group_name_H-M   'P 1'
#
loop_
_entity.id
_entity.type
_entity.pdbx_description
1 polymer ?
#
loop_
_entity_poly.entity_id
_entity_poly.type
_entity_poly.pdbx_seq_one_letter_code
_entity_poly.pdbx_strand_id
1 'polypeptide(L)'
;FFVQTPKRKLPPSELDFRAVMADFGETKQEFHIGTASIATPGVAVGLAEAHARFGRIPFPELAAPAIKAAKDGTHLSAFQASVLEIVRPIFTATPGALATFGDGEKLLAAGDLYRNEPLADVIETYAHEGPRFMQEGEVASALLSLDGGHLTAADLKGFTAKWRAPLVESRGAARLHFNPAPSLGGALIAFALRLIDRGATPADIARAFAATSRARLAVDLNRQPEAGSARLLAPDLAKVYRHEIAGQKASTKGTTHISVIDGTGCGAAITRSNGAGSGLIVPGAGLMPNNMLGEEDLIPGGWHDWMPDARLSSMMAPTAIEWPDGGLAMLGSGGSNRIRTALAQVASRIIDDGERLEDAVAAPRVHVEGADPKVDFEDRLPEGDRVALMAAYPEAQPWSADSMFFGGVHAARRDARGAFEAAGDSRRSGVTLFE
;
A
#
# COMPACT_ATOMS: atom_id res chain seq x y z
N PHE A 1 0.70 5.68 10.96
CA PHE A 1 0.12 4.64 11.85
C PHE A 1 0.27 3.26 11.21
N PHE A 2 1.43 2.65 11.39
CA PHE A 2 1.69 1.26 10.98
C PHE A 2 1.02 0.28 11.94
N VAL A 3 0.61 -0.88 11.46
CA VAL A 3 0.18 -1.98 12.32
C VAL A 3 1.35 -2.45 13.21
N GLN A 4 1.05 -3.08 14.32
CA GLN A 4 2.01 -3.48 15.32
C GLN A 4 1.89 -4.97 15.63
N THR A 5 3.01 -5.63 15.86
CA THR A 5 3.03 -7.03 16.27
C THR A 5 2.47 -7.17 17.68
N PRO A 6 1.71 -8.23 17.96
CA PRO A 6 1.24 -8.52 19.31
C PRO A 6 2.40 -8.80 20.28
N LYS A 7 2.17 -8.54 21.56
CA LYS A 7 3.11 -8.85 22.66
C LYS A 7 3.16 -10.33 22.96
N ARG A 8 2.01 -11.02 22.82
CA ARG A 8 1.88 -12.45 23.06
C ARG A 8 2.12 -13.25 21.78
N LYS A 9 2.75 -14.40 21.91
CA LYS A 9 2.81 -15.47 20.90
C LYS A 9 2.15 -16.73 21.48
N LEU A 10 1.11 -17.21 20.82
CA LEU A 10 0.53 -18.52 21.12
C LEU A 10 1.38 -19.63 20.50
N PRO A 11 1.35 -20.85 21.08
CA PRO A 11 2.01 -22.00 20.48
C PRO A 11 1.32 -22.40 19.16
N PRO A 12 2.02 -22.99 18.20
CA PRO A 12 1.47 -23.35 16.90
C PRO A 12 0.20 -24.21 16.94
N SER A 13 0.04 -25.05 17.95
CA SER A 13 -1.13 -25.92 18.14
C SER A 13 -2.42 -25.19 18.51
N GLU A 14 -2.33 -23.93 18.90
CA GLU A 14 -3.48 -23.10 19.29
C GLU A 14 -3.86 -22.05 18.23
N LEU A 15 -3.13 -21.99 17.10
CA LEU A 15 -3.29 -20.94 16.12
C LEU A 15 -4.39 -21.26 15.09
N ASP A 16 -5.27 -20.31 14.83
CA ASP A 16 -6.02 -20.24 13.57
C ASP A 16 -5.18 -19.48 12.53
N PHE A 17 -4.37 -20.24 11.78
CA PHE A 17 -3.46 -19.72 10.76
C PHE A 17 -3.45 -20.68 9.57
N ARG A 18 -4.10 -20.25 8.47
CA ARG A 18 -4.38 -21.12 7.32
C ARG A 18 -3.85 -20.51 6.03
N ALA A 19 -3.17 -21.33 5.23
CA ALA A 19 -2.77 -20.96 3.88
C ALA A 19 -3.97 -20.98 2.93
N VAL A 20 -4.08 -19.96 2.07
CA VAL A 20 -5.02 -19.88 0.96
C VAL A 20 -4.30 -19.36 -0.28
N MET A 21 -4.72 -19.83 -1.46
CA MET A 21 -4.10 -19.45 -2.73
C MET A 21 -5.00 -18.49 -3.49
N ALA A 22 -4.53 -17.29 -3.77
CA ALA A 22 -5.18 -16.34 -4.67
C ALA A 22 -4.59 -16.48 -6.08
N ASP A 23 -5.46 -16.41 -7.10
CA ASP A 23 -5.10 -16.56 -8.50
C ASP A 23 -5.22 -15.21 -9.22
N PHE A 24 -4.08 -14.64 -9.61
CA PHE A 24 -4.00 -13.39 -10.35
C PHE A 24 -3.95 -13.58 -11.87
N GLY A 25 -4.27 -14.80 -12.36
CA GLY A 25 -4.22 -15.19 -13.75
C GLY A 25 -2.82 -15.67 -14.16
N GLU A 26 -1.88 -14.77 -14.34
CA GLU A 26 -0.51 -15.10 -14.74
C GLU A 26 0.39 -15.53 -13.58
N THR A 27 -0.05 -15.30 -12.33
CA THR A 27 0.68 -15.70 -11.13
C THR A 27 -0.27 -16.08 -10.00
N LYS A 28 0.16 -17.06 -9.18
CA LYS A 28 -0.56 -17.45 -7.96
C LYS A 28 0.22 -16.99 -6.75
N GLN A 29 -0.49 -16.57 -5.72
CA GLN A 29 0.10 -16.11 -4.47
C GLN A 29 -0.55 -16.76 -3.28
N GLU A 30 0.27 -17.30 -2.37
CA GLU A 30 -0.16 -17.79 -1.08
C GLU A 30 -0.33 -16.64 -0.09
N PHE A 31 -1.45 -16.66 0.64
CA PHE A 31 -1.73 -15.82 1.78
C PHE A 31 -2.04 -16.68 2.99
N HIS A 32 -1.70 -16.19 4.16
CA HIS A 32 -2.16 -16.81 5.39
C HIS A 32 -3.26 -15.94 6.04
N ILE A 33 -4.35 -16.59 6.42
CA ILE A 33 -5.54 -15.98 7.01
C ILE A 33 -5.87 -16.61 8.35
N GLY A 34 -6.93 -16.17 8.99
CA GLY A 34 -7.34 -16.61 10.32
C GLY A 34 -6.93 -15.61 11.40
N THR A 35 -7.32 -15.86 12.62
CA THR A 35 -7.15 -14.93 13.75
C THR A 35 -5.68 -14.66 14.07
N ALA A 36 -4.80 -15.66 13.89
CA ALA A 36 -3.36 -15.50 14.12
C ALA A 36 -2.65 -14.67 13.03
N SER A 37 -3.32 -14.36 11.92
CA SER A 37 -2.78 -13.47 10.90
C SER A 37 -2.97 -11.98 11.23
N ILE A 38 -3.76 -11.66 12.27
CA ILE A 38 -4.16 -10.29 12.60
C ILE A 38 -3.08 -9.59 13.43
N ALA A 39 -2.52 -8.50 12.89
CA ALA A 39 -1.69 -7.56 13.63
C ALA A 39 -2.54 -6.50 14.34
N THR A 40 -2.03 -5.87 15.39
CA THR A 40 -2.71 -4.79 16.10
C THR A 40 -3.05 -3.65 15.13
N PRO A 41 -4.34 -3.35 14.91
CA PRO A 41 -4.77 -2.34 13.93
C PRO A 41 -4.48 -0.92 14.43
N GLY A 42 -4.13 -0.01 13.51
CA GLY A 42 -3.75 1.35 13.85
C GLY A 42 -4.56 2.45 13.17
N VAL A 43 -5.46 2.10 12.26
CA VAL A 43 -6.17 3.09 11.41
C VAL A 43 -7.01 4.05 12.24
N ALA A 44 -7.85 3.54 13.15
CA ALA A 44 -8.72 4.38 13.97
C ALA A 44 -7.93 5.39 14.81
N VAL A 45 -6.89 4.92 15.51
CA VAL A 45 -6.02 5.80 16.31
C VAL A 45 -5.30 6.82 15.42
N GLY A 46 -4.80 6.39 14.26
CA GLY A 46 -4.09 7.29 13.35
C GLY A 46 -4.97 8.37 12.74
N LEU A 47 -6.21 8.04 12.37
CA LEU A 47 -7.17 9.03 11.85
C LEU A 47 -7.60 10.03 12.93
N ALA A 48 -7.87 9.57 14.16
CA ALA A 48 -8.19 10.45 15.27
C ALA A 48 -7.05 11.41 15.59
N GLU A 49 -5.81 10.94 15.64
CA GLU A 49 -4.61 11.78 15.83
C GLU A 49 -4.42 12.81 14.70
N ALA A 50 -4.62 12.40 13.45
CA ALA A 50 -4.53 13.31 12.31
C ALA A 50 -5.63 14.38 12.38
N HIS A 51 -6.86 13.98 12.70
CA HIS A 51 -7.97 14.90 12.85
C HIS A 51 -7.77 15.86 14.03
N ALA A 52 -7.34 15.38 15.19
CA ALA A 52 -7.07 16.23 16.35
C ALA A 52 -6.03 17.33 16.07
N ARG A 53 -5.06 17.05 15.17
CA ARG A 53 -3.99 17.98 14.84
C ARG A 53 -4.32 18.92 13.67
N PHE A 54 -5.04 18.46 12.67
CA PHE A 54 -5.25 19.18 11.40
C PHE A 54 -6.72 19.35 11.03
N GLY A 55 -7.64 18.64 11.70
CA GLY A 55 -9.06 18.68 11.40
C GLY A 55 -9.66 20.06 11.68
N ARG A 56 -10.51 20.53 10.78
CA ARG A 56 -11.27 21.79 10.91
C ARG A 56 -12.78 21.53 10.96
N ILE A 57 -13.21 20.44 10.33
CA ILE A 57 -14.61 20.00 10.30
C ILE A 57 -14.81 18.97 11.42
N PRO A 58 -15.91 19.01 12.18
CA PRO A 58 -16.20 18.00 13.20
C PRO A 58 -16.13 16.56 12.65
N PHE A 59 -15.55 15.65 13.41
CA PHE A 59 -15.31 14.29 12.93
C PHE A 59 -16.60 13.55 12.52
N PRO A 60 -17.76 13.70 13.22
CA PRO A 60 -19.02 13.13 12.76
C PRO A 60 -19.49 13.64 11.39
N GLU A 61 -19.26 14.91 11.08
CA GLU A 61 -19.58 15.46 9.76
C GLU A 61 -18.69 14.86 8.67
N LEU A 62 -17.41 14.64 8.94
CA LEU A 62 -16.49 13.95 8.01
C LEU A 62 -16.86 12.49 7.81
N ALA A 63 -17.41 11.82 8.82
CA ALA A 63 -17.82 10.43 8.76
C ALA A 63 -19.17 10.22 8.04
N ALA A 64 -20.04 11.24 8.01
CA ALA A 64 -21.40 11.13 7.51
C ALA A 64 -21.52 10.54 6.09
N PRO A 65 -20.70 10.90 5.09
CA PRO A 65 -20.76 10.28 3.76
C PRO A 65 -20.43 8.79 3.78
N ALA A 66 -19.47 8.36 4.62
CA ALA A 66 -19.09 6.95 4.75
C ALA A 66 -20.21 6.14 5.43
N ILE A 67 -20.81 6.70 6.48
CA ILE A 67 -21.99 6.11 7.17
C ILE A 67 -23.13 5.94 6.18
N LYS A 68 -23.46 7.00 5.41
CA LYS A 68 -24.50 6.96 4.40
C LYS A 68 -24.19 5.88 3.33
N ALA A 69 -22.98 5.84 2.81
CA ALA A 69 -22.59 4.85 1.81
C ALA A 69 -22.70 3.41 2.33
N ALA A 70 -22.38 3.16 3.59
CA ALA A 70 -22.51 1.85 4.21
C ALA A 70 -23.97 1.45 4.46
N LYS A 71 -24.86 2.40 4.84
CA LYS A 71 -26.30 2.19 5.06
C LYS A 71 -27.07 2.05 3.75
N ASP A 72 -26.91 2.99 2.83
CA ASP A 72 -27.64 3.01 1.56
C ASP A 72 -27.08 1.98 0.56
N GLY A 73 -25.81 1.68 0.68
CA GLY A 73 -25.04 0.81 -0.19
C GLY A 73 -24.38 1.55 -1.36
N THR A 74 -23.43 0.86 -1.97
CA THR A 74 -22.73 1.29 -3.19
C THR A 74 -22.68 0.15 -4.18
N HIS A 75 -22.84 0.45 -5.47
CA HIS A 75 -22.72 -0.57 -6.51
C HIS A 75 -21.23 -0.92 -6.73
N LEU A 76 -20.93 -2.22 -6.77
CA LEU A 76 -19.57 -2.68 -7.07
C LEU A 76 -19.22 -2.34 -8.51
N SER A 77 -18.05 -1.74 -8.70
CA SER A 77 -17.46 -1.59 -10.03
C SER A 77 -16.97 -2.94 -10.55
N ALA A 78 -16.75 -3.05 -11.87
CA ALA A 78 -16.17 -4.24 -12.49
C ALA A 78 -14.78 -4.58 -11.90
N PHE A 79 -13.98 -3.55 -11.60
CA PHE A 79 -12.67 -3.72 -10.95
C PHE A 79 -12.80 -4.28 -9.53
N GLN A 80 -13.69 -3.75 -8.70
CA GLN A 80 -13.91 -4.26 -7.35
C GLN A 80 -14.39 -5.72 -7.36
N ALA A 81 -15.32 -6.07 -8.25
CA ALA A 81 -15.79 -7.44 -8.41
C ALA A 81 -14.65 -8.38 -8.88
N SER A 82 -13.81 -7.95 -9.82
CA SER A 82 -12.65 -8.75 -10.24
C SER A 82 -11.65 -8.99 -9.11
N VAL A 83 -11.44 -7.99 -8.24
CA VAL A 83 -10.59 -8.16 -7.05
C VAL A 83 -11.19 -9.16 -6.08
N LEU A 84 -12.52 -9.12 -5.83
CA LEU A 84 -13.19 -10.12 -4.99
C LEU A 84 -12.99 -11.54 -5.52
N GLU A 85 -13.05 -11.73 -6.86
CA GLU A 85 -12.79 -13.03 -7.48
C GLU A 85 -11.35 -13.50 -7.31
N ILE A 86 -10.36 -12.62 -7.51
CA ILE A 86 -8.94 -12.94 -7.32
C ILE A 86 -8.67 -13.45 -5.90
N VAL A 87 -9.24 -12.78 -4.91
CA VAL A 87 -9.07 -13.13 -3.49
C VAL A 87 -10.27 -13.90 -2.92
N ARG A 88 -11.08 -14.53 -3.77
CA ARG A 88 -12.24 -15.36 -3.40
C ARG A 88 -11.97 -16.29 -2.20
N PRO A 89 -10.84 -17.04 -2.13
CA PRO A 89 -10.57 -17.94 -1.01
C PRO A 89 -10.53 -17.23 0.35
N ILE A 90 -10.27 -15.94 0.39
CA ILE A 90 -10.26 -15.12 1.61
C ILE A 90 -11.70 -14.70 1.96
N PHE A 91 -12.43 -14.17 0.99
CA PHE A 91 -13.78 -13.62 1.20
C PHE A 91 -14.88 -14.70 1.33
N THR A 92 -14.53 -15.96 1.05
CA THR A 92 -15.40 -17.13 1.29
C THR A 92 -14.88 -18.04 2.40
N ALA A 93 -13.84 -17.64 3.13
CA ALA A 93 -13.18 -18.46 4.15
C ALA A 93 -14.08 -18.78 5.35
N THR A 94 -15.06 -17.92 5.63
CA THR A 94 -16.05 -18.09 6.69
C THR A 94 -17.45 -17.69 6.21
N PRO A 95 -18.52 -18.27 6.80
CA PRO A 95 -19.88 -17.86 6.50
C PRO A 95 -20.12 -16.34 6.69
N GLY A 96 -19.51 -15.76 7.74
CA GLY A 96 -19.60 -14.32 7.99
C GLY A 96 -18.95 -13.48 6.90
N ALA A 97 -17.80 -13.89 6.37
CA ALA A 97 -17.17 -13.21 5.25
C ALA A 97 -18.02 -13.29 3.98
N LEU A 98 -18.52 -14.49 3.65
CA LEU A 98 -19.38 -14.68 2.50
C LEU A 98 -20.71 -13.92 2.61
N ALA A 99 -21.30 -13.83 3.81
CA ALA A 99 -22.50 -13.04 4.04
C ALA A 99 -22.25 -11.53 3.96
N THR A 100 -21.06 -11.06 4.32
CA THR A 100 -20.71 -9.63 4.27
C THR A 100 -20.36 -9.16 2.85
N PHE A 101 -19.67 -9.98 2.06
CA PHE A 101 -19.19 -9.65 0.71
C PHE A 101 -19.93 -10.39 -0.41
N GLY A 102 -21.04 -11.05 -0.08
CA GLY A 102 -21.88 -11.82 -0.96
C GLY A 102 -23.34 -11.84 -0.50
N ASP A 103 -24.08 -12.82 -0.99
CA ASP A 103 -25.48 -13.08 -0.61
C ASP A 103 -25.63 -14.29 0.35
N GLY A 104 -24.50 -14.81 0.85
CA GLY A 104 -24.43 -16.02 1.67
C GLY A 104 -24.14 -17.29 0.88
N GLU A 105 -24.28 -17.27 -0.44
CA GLU A 105 -24.00 -18.39 -1.35
C GLU A 105 -22.84 -18.07 -2.30
N LYS A 106 -22.77 -16.87 -2.82
CA LYS A 106 -21.75 -16.39 -3.75
C LYS A 106 -21.33 -14.95 -3.44
N LEU A 107 -20.15 -14.56 -3.91
CA LEU A 107 -19.65 -13.19 -3.82
C LEU A 107 -20.47 -12.26 -4.72
N LEU A 108 -20.54 -10.97 -4.33
CA LEU A 108 -21.15 -9.93 -5.14
C LEU A 108 -20.38 -9.74 -6.46
N ALA A 109 -21.14 -9.54 -7.54
CA ALA A 109 -20.65 -9.28 -8.88
C ALA A 109 -20.65 -7.78 -9.19
N ALA A 110 -20.11 -7.42 -10.37
CA ALA A 110 -20.17 -6.05 -10.89
C ALA A 110 -21.62 -5.58 -11.03
N GLY A 111 -21.92 -4.39 -10.51
CA GLY A 111 -23.24 -3.82 -10.49
C GLY A 111 -24.11 -4.22 -9.29
N ASP A 112 -23.73 -5.25 -8.53
CA ASP A 112 -24.45 -5.61 -7.32
C ASP A 112 -24.28 -4.54 -6.24
N LEU A 113 -25.29 -4.40 -5.38
CA LEU A 113 -25.31 -3.42 -4.30
C LEU A 113 -24.66 -3.99 -3.05
N TYR A 114 -23.52 -3.44 -2.66
CA TYR A 114 -22.86 -3.72 -1.38
C TYR A 114 -23.42 -2.82 -0.29
N ARG A 115 -23.94 -3.41 0.78
CA ARG A 115 -24.37 -2.73 2.02
C ARG A 115 -23.70 -3.35 3.22
N ASN A 116 -23.47 -2.53 4.25
CA ASN A 116 -22.89 -3.02 5.50
C ASN A 116 -23.36 -2.14 6.67
N GLU A 117 -24.57 -2.39 7.13
CA GLU A 117 -25.19 -1.63 8.23
C GLU A 117 -24.37 -1.74 9.53
N PRO A 118 -23.88 -2.93 9.95
CA PRO A 118 -23.02 -3.02 11.15
C PRO A 118 -21.77 -2.15 11.04
N LEU A 119 -21.16 -2.05 9.86
CA LEU A 119 -20.02 -1.16 9.64
C LEU A 119 -20.43 0.31 9.77
N ALA A 120 -21.60 0.69 9.28
CA ALA A 120 -22.09 2.05 9.42
C ALA A 120 -22.24 2.44 10.90
N ASP A 121 -22.81 1.56 11.72
CA ASP A 121 -22.97 1.78 13.16
C ASP A 121 -21.63 1.89 13.87
N VAL A 122 -20.65 1.08 13.49
CA VAL A 122 -19.27 1.17 13.99
C VAL A 122 -18.64 2.51 13.62
N ILE A 123 -18.78 2.97 12.37
CA ILE A 123 -18.22 4.27 11.93
C ILE A 123 -18.91 5.42 12.69
N GLU A 124 -20.22 5.36 12.88
CA GLU A 124 -20.99 6.38 13.61
C GLU A 124 -20.55 6.48 15.07
N THR A 125 -20.49 5.33 15.76
CA THR A 125 -20.03 5.27 17.16
C THR A 125 -18.58 5.74 17.30
N TYR A 126 -17.69 5.29 16.41
CA TYR A 126 -16.31 5.74 16.39
C TYR A 126 -16.19 7.26 16.16
N ALA A 127 -17.04 7.82 15.30
CA ALA A 127 -17.02 9.25 15.03
C ALA A 127 -17.40 10.10 16.25
N HIS A 128 -18.23 9.57 17.14
CA HIS A 128 -18.66 10.24 18.39
C HIS A 128 -17.78 9.93 19.59
N GLU A 129 -17.37 8.68 19.77
CA GLU A 129 -16.62 8.23 20.96
C GLU A 129 -15.10 8.22 20.77
N GLY A 130 -14.65 8.31 19.51
CA GLY A 130 -13.24 8.31 19.16
C GLY A 130 -12.57 6.94 19.25
N PRO A 131 -11.21 6.91 19.25
CA PRO A 131 -10.44 5.67 19.12
C PRO A 131 -10.60 4.70 20.28
N ARG A 132 -11.01 5.15 21.46
CA ARG A 132 -11.24 4.25 22.61
C ARG A 132 -12.31 3.22 22.34
N PHE A 133 -13.35 3.54 21.57
CA PHE A 133 -14.36 2.59 21.12
C PHE A 133 -13.73 1.40 20.39
N MET A 134 -12.76 1.66 19.50
CA MET A 134 -12.05 0.64 18.73
C MET A 134 -10.96 -0.08 19.53
N GLN A 135 -10.49 0.49 20.64
CA GLN A 135 -9.39 -0.06 21.44
C GLN A 135 -9.86 -0.80 22.70
N GLU A 136 -10.96 -0.38 23.30
CA GLU A 136 -11.45 -0.85 24.60
C GLU A 136 -12.96 -1.12 24.60
N GLY A 137 -13.70 -0.75 23.55
CA GLY A 137 -15.15 -0.91 23.45
C GLY A 137 -15.60 -2.25 22.87
N GLU A 138 -16.81 -2.28 22.33
CA GLU A 138 -17.47 -3.50 21.84
C GLU A 138 -16.72 -4.14 20.67
N VAL A 139 -16.18 -3.34 19.73
CA VAL A 139 -15.38 -3.85 18.60
C VAL A 139 -14.12 -4.54 19.09
N ALA A 140 -13.43 -3.95 20.08
CA ALA A 140 -12.24 -4.57 20.68
C ALA A 140 -12.61 -5.90 21.37
N SER A 141 -13.70 -5.91 22.14
CA SER A 141 -14.18 -7.10 22.84
C SER A 141 -14.57 -8.20 21.87
N ALA A 142 -15.29 -7.86 20.80
CA ALA A 142 -15.69 -8.80 19.77
C ALA A 142 -14.48 -9.37 18.99
N LEU A 143 -13.49 -8.52 18.66
CA LEU A 143 -12.26 -8.98 18.01
C LEU A 143 -11.48 -9.95 18.91
N LEU A 144 -11.39 -9.66 20.21
CA LEU A 144 -10.68 -10.48 21.17
C LEU A 144 -11.41 -11.77 21.56
N SER A 145 -12.70 -11.88 21.25
CA SER A 145 -13.48 -13.12 21.45
C SER A 145 -13.21 -14.18 20.36
N LEU A 146 -12.50 -13.81 19.29
CA LEU A 146 -12.09 -14.74 18.24
C LEU A 146 -10.91 -15.58 18.73
N ASP A 147 -11.08 -16.90 18.76
CA ASP A 147 -10.06 -17.85 19.24
C ASP A 147 -8.88 -17.99 18.25
N GLY A 148 -7.75 -18.47 18.75
CA GLY A 148 -6.58 -18.81 17.94
C GLY A 148 -5.73 -17.61 17.51
N GLY A 149 -5.93 -16.43 18.10
CA GLY A 149 -5.22 -15.20 17.75
C GLY A 149 -4.19 -14.76 18.78
N HIS A 150 -3.18 -14.03 18.32
CA HIS A 150 -2.12 -13.50 19.19
C HIS A 150 -2.53 -12.24 19.95
N LEU A 151 -3.53 -11.47 19.47
CA LEU A 151 -3.94 -10.20 20.05
C LEU A 151 -4.44 -10.32 21.49
N THR A 152 -4.15 -9.29 22.28
CA THR A 152 -4.66 -9.12 23.65
C THR A 152 -5.25 -7.72 23.83
N ALA A 153 -6.04 -7.52 24.89
CA ALA A 153 -6.55 -6.20 25.25
C ALA A 153 -5.41 -5.17 25.48
N ALA A 154 -4.27 -5.63 25.98
CA ALA A 154 -3.11 -4.77 26.19
C ALA A 154 -2.47 -4.29 24.87
N ASP A 155 -2.58 -5.06 23.78
CA ASP A 155 -2.11 -4.65 22.46
C ASP A 155 -3.01 -3.55 21.86
N LEU A 156 -4.33 -3.74 21.91
CA LEU A 156 -5.29 -2.76 21.39
C LEU A 156 -5.24 -1.46 22.20
N LYS A 157 -5.33 -1.55 23.53
CA LYS A 157 -5.30 -0.40 24.42
C LYS A 157 -3.97 0.36 24.36
N GLY A 158 -2.86 -0.36 24.24
CA GLY A 158 -1.50 0.22 24.22
C GLY A 158 -1.09 0.82 22.88
N PHE A 159 -1.86 0.62 21.82
CA PHE A 159 -1.51 1.17 20.52
C PHE A 159 -1.64 2.69 20.48
N THR A 160 -0.60 3.37 19.99
CA THR A 160 -0.57 4.83 19.79
C THR A 160 -0.09 5.16 18.37
N ALA A 161 -0.58 6.23 17.77
CA ALA A 161 0.01 6.76 16.55
C ALA A 161 1.36 7.43 16.86
N LYS A 162 2.26 7.44 15.90
CA LYS A 162 3.58 8.08 16.05
C LYS A 162 3.82 9.06 14.90
N TRP A 163 4.11 10.29 15.25
CA TRP A 163 4.58 11.32 14.32
C TRP A 163 6.07 11.11 14.01
N ARG A 164 6.42 11.20 12.75
CA ARG A 164 7.80 11.05 12.27
C ARG A 164 8.16 12.16 11.31
N ALA A 165 9.39 12.65 11.39
CA ALA A 165 9.93 13.52 10.34
C ALA A 165 10.01 12.73 9.02
N PRO A 166 9.65 13.32 7.88
CA PRO A 166 9.77 12.64 6.59
C PRO A 166 11.23 12.36 6.24
N LEU A 167 11.44 11.30 5.46
CA LEU A 167 12.67 11.14 4.70
C LEU A 167 12.64 12.12 3.53
N VAL A 168 13.67 12.96 3.39
CA VAL A 168 13.75 13.97 2.34
C VAL A 168 14.88 13.64 1.36
N GLU A 169 14.55 13.67 0.07
CA GLU A 169 15.52 13.48 -1.03
C GLU A 169 15.37 14.63 -2.02
N SER A 170 16.47 15.07 -2.62
CA SER A 170 16.48 16.10 -3.65
C SER A 170 16.68 15.50 -5.03
N ARG A 171 15.89 15.93 -6.04
CA ARG A 171 16.08 15.57 -7.43
C ARG A 171 15.84 16.79 -8.34
N GLY A 172 16.90 17.19 -9.05
CA GLY A 172 16.86 18.48 -9.73
C GLY A 172 16.60 19.63 -8.77
N ALA A 173 15.59 20.45 -9.04
CA ALA A 173 15.14 21.52 -8.17
C ALA A 173 14.10 21.07 -7.14
N ALA A 174 13.53 19.88 -7.29
CA ALA A 174 12.45 19.39 -6.44
C ALA A 174 12.96 18.71 -5.17
N ARG A 175 12.16 18.78 -4.11
CA ARG A 175 12.33 18.01 -2.87
C ARG A 175 11.20 17.02 -2.72
N LEU A 176 11.56 15.76 -2.52
CA LEU A 176 10.62 14.67 -2.30
C LEU A 176 10.60 14.32 -0.82
N HIS A 177 9.42 14.19 -0.26
CA HIS A 177 9.19 13.81 1.12
C HIS A 177 8.50 12.44 1.15
N PHE A 178 9.12 11.47 1.80
CA PHE A 178 8.64 10.10 1.90
C PHE A 178 8.38 9.69 3.35
N ASN A 179 7.58 8.66 3.54
CA ASN A 179 7.51 7.98 4.82
C ASN A 179 8.90 7.44 5.20
N PRO A 180 9.39 7.74 6.42
CA PRO A 180 10.62 7.14 6.95
C PRO A 180 10.36 5.70 7.42
N ALA A 181 11.39 5.04 7.94
CA ALA A 181 11.26 3.76 8.60
C ALA A 181 10.14 3.79 9.70
N PRO A 182 9.40 2.69 9.89
CA PRO A 182 9.60 1.36 9.33
C PRO A 182 9.10 1.17 7.89
N SER A 183 8.66 2.23 7.18
CA SER A 183 8.39 2.14 5.75
C SER A 183 9.69 1.89 4.99
N LEU A 184 9.69 0.84 4.17
CA LEU A 184 10.79 0.52 3.28
C LEU A 184 10.65 1.26 1.94
N GLY A 185 9.39 1.52 1.53
CA GLY A 185 9.05 2.09 0.23
C GLY A 185 9.74 3.42 -0.04
N GLY A 186 9.69 4.36 0.91
CA GLY A 186 10.31 5.68 0.77
C GLY A 186 11.81 5.61 0.54
N ALA A 187 12.53 4.82 1.33
CA ALA A 187 13.98 4.66 1.19
C ALA A 187 14.36 3.98 -0.14
N LEU A 188 13.58 2.99 -0.58
CA LEU A 188 13.81 2.30 -1.86
C LEU A 188 13.52 3.18 -3.07
N ILE A 189 12.48 4.02 -3.01
CA ILE A 189 12.20 5.01 -4.06
C ILE A 189 13.33 6.03 -4.14
N ALA A 190 13.73 6.61 -3.01
CA ALA A 190 14.83 7.56 -2.94
C ALA A 190 16.12 6.98 -3.52
N PHE A 191 16.47 5.74 -3.16
CA PHE A 191 17.66 5.07 -3.70
C PHE A 191 17.55 4.78 -5.19
N ALA A 192 16.40 4.29 -5.68
CA ALA A 192 16.17 4.06 -7.10
C ALA A 192 16.30 5.35 -7.91
N LEU A 193 15.73 6.46 -7.43
CA LEU A 193 15.85 7.77 -8.07
C LEU A 193 17.29 8.28 -8.16
N ARG A 194 18.19 7.90 -7.24
CA ARG A 194 19.63 8.19 -7.36
C ARG A 194 20.31 7.39 -8.45
N LEU A 195 19.74 6.26 -8.88
CA LEU A 195 20.28 5.37 -9.92
C LEU A 195 19.68 5.63 -11.31
N ILE A 196 18.45 6.17 -11.37
CA ILE A 196 17.76 6.50 -12.63
C ILE A 196 18.26 7.85 -13.10
N ASP A 197 18.91 7.89 -14.26
CA ASP A 197 19.37 9.14 -14.87
C ASP A 197 18.21 9.81 -15.67
N ARG A 198 18.32 11.10 -15.94
CA ARG A 198 17.36 11.81 -16.81
C ARG A 198 17.36 11.20 -18.22
N GLY A 199 16.18 10.95 -18.77
CA GLY A 199 16.05 10.32 -20.07
C GLY A 199 16.39 8.82 -20.07
N ALA A 200 16.38 8.16 -18.89
CA ALA A 200 16.65 6.73 -18.77
C ALA A 200 15.65 5.90 -19.59
N THR A 201 16.18 4.96 -20.36
CA THR A 201 15.36 3.99 -21.09
C THR A 201 14.71 2.97 -20.13
N PRO A 202 13.67 2.22 -20.56
CA PRO A 202 13.11 1.14 -19.77
C PRO A 202 14.15 0.10 -19.30
N ALA A 203 15.18 -0.17 -20.10
CA ALA A 203 16.28 -1.06 -19.74
C ALA A 203 17.17 -0.45 -18.61
N ASP A 204 17.41 0.87 -18.65
CA ASP A 204 18.13 1.58 -17.59
C ASP A 204 17.35 1.59 -16.28
N ILE A 205 16.03 1.83 -16.37
CA ILE A 205 15.10 1.77 -15.24
C ILE A 205 15.09 0.37 -14.63
N ALA A 206 15.03 -0.68 -15.45
CA ALA A 206 15.11 -2.06 -14.98
C ALA A 206 16.44 -2.34 -14.24
N ARG A 207 17.57 -1.85 -14.78
CA ARG A 207 18.87 -1.94 -14.10
C ARG A 207 18.90 -1.23 -12.74
N ALA A 208 18.33 -0.03 -12.65
CA ALA A 208 18.24 0.72 -11.40
C ALA A 208 17.40 -0.02 -10.35
N PHE A 209 16.28 -0.63 -10.75
CA PHE A 209 15.43 -1.41 -9.85
C PHE A 209 16.09 -2.71 -9.40
N ALA A 210 16.80 -3.40 -10.30
CA ALA A 210 17.58 -4.58 -9.95
C ALA A 210 18.69 -4.22 -8.93
N ALA A 211 19.41 -3.16 -9.16
CA ALA A 211 20.42 -2.65 -8.23
C ALA A 211 19.81 -2.26 -6.87
N THR A 212 18.65 -1.59 -6.87
CA THR A 212 17.90 -1.24 -5.65
C THR A 212 17.49 -2.47 -4.86
N SER A 213 17.03 -3.53 -5.54
CA SER A 213 16.63 -4.78 -4.88
C SER A 213 17.81 -5.48 -4.21
N ARG A 214 19.00 -5.47 -4.84
CA ARG A 214 20.22 -6.01 -4.23
C ARG A 214 20.69 -5.18 -3.04
N ALA A 215 20.70 -3.87 -3.19
CA ALA A 215 21.08 -2.97 -2.10
C ALA A 215 20.19 -3.18 -0.87
N ARG A 216 18.86 -3.36 -1.08
CA ARG A 216 17.88 -3.70 -0.04
C ARG A 216 18.31 -4.94 0.78
N LEU A 217 18.76 -6.00 0.10
CA LEU A 217 19.20 -7.23 0.74
C LEU A 217 20.55 -7.04 1.45
N ALA A 218 21.51 -6.39 0.79
CA ALA A 218 22.86 -6.18 1.34
C ALA A 218 22.86 -5.34 2.63
N VAL A 219 21.91 -4.39 2.76
CA VAL A 219 21.78 -3.57 3.98
C VAL A 219 20.81 -4.18 5.00
N ASP A 220 20.26 -5.37 4.75
CA ASP A 220 19.27 -6.05 5.59
C ASP A 220 18.07 -5.15 5.96
N LEU A 221 17.55 -4.43 4.95
CA LEU A 221 16.54 -3.41 5.13
C LEU A 221 15.25 -3.94 5.76
N ASN A 222 14.88 -5.18 5.43
CA ASN A 222 13.62 -5.78 5.90
C ASN A 222 13.64 -6.08 7.40
N ARG A 223 14.78 -6.52 7.94
CA ARG A 223 14.92 -6.83 9.37
C ARG A 223 15.31 -5.62 10.20
N GLN A 224 16.01 -4.66 9.58
CA GLN A 224 16.55 -3.46 10.25
C GLN A 224 16.09 -2.19 9.52
N PRO A 225 14.79 -1.84 9.51
CA PRO A 225 14.28 -0.74 8.69
C PRO A 225 14.99 0.61 8.92
N GLU A 226 15.25 0.98 10.17
CA GLU A 226 15.90 2.25 10.53
C GLU A 226 17.38 2.24 10.11
N ALA A 227 18.14 1.28 10.60
CA ALA A 227 19.57 1.17 10.31
C ALA A 227 19.84 0.84 8.83
N GLY A 228 19.01 -0.02 8.24
CA GLY A 228 19.06 -0.37 6.82
C GLY A 228 18.78 0.84 5.92
N SER A 229 17.78 1.67 6.25
CA SER A 229 17.50 2.91 5.51
C SER A 229 18.68 3.88 5.57
N ALA A 230 19.30 4.06 6.73
CA ALA A 230 20.46 4.91 6.88
C ALA A 230 21.64 4.39 6.03
N ARG A 231 21.91 3.08 6.04
CA ARG A 231 22.96 2.46 5.20
C ARG A 231 22.63 2.57 3.71
N LEU A 232 21.36 2.29 3.31
CA LEU A 232 20.91 2.35 1.92
C LEU A 232 21.13 3.75 1.33
N LEU A 233 20.84 4.78 2.10
CA LEU A 233 20.91 6.17 1.67
C LEU A 233 22.26 6.84 1.96
N ALA A 234 23.26 6.09 2.41
CA ALA A 234 24.63 6.60 2.54
C ALA A 234 25.13 7.12 1.17
N PRO A 235 25.84 8.27 1.13
CA PRO A 235 26.17 8.97 -0.12
C PRO A 235 26.93 8.13 -1.16
N ASP A 236 27.76 7.19 -0.70
CA ASP A 236 28.60 6.40 -1.59
C ASP A 236 27.97 5.09 -2.08
N LEU A 237 26.90 4.62 -1.43
CA LEU A 237 26.32 3.31 -1.79
C LEU A 237 25.74 3.32 -3.21
N ALA A 238 25.06 4.37 -3.62
CA ALA A 238 24.51 4.48 -4.97
C ALA A 238 25.62 4.39 -6.06
N LYS A 239 26.82 4.89 -5.79
CA LYS A 239 27.96 4.79 -6.73
C LYS A 239 28.40 3.34 -6.93
N VAL A 240 28.40 2.53 -5.87
CA VAL A 240 28.76 1.10 -5.92
C VAL A 240 27.76 0.33 -6.78
N TYR A 241 26.46 0.55 -6.58
CA TYR A 241 25.41 -0.22 -7.24
C TYR A 241 25.11 0.18 -8.70
N ARG A 242 25.69 1.25 -9.21
CA ARG A 242 25.63 1.57 -10.65
C ARG A 242 26.34 0.52 -11.53
N HIS A 243 27.13 -0.38 -10.96
CA HIS A 243 28.01 -1.30 -11.69
C HIS A 243 27.69 -2.80 -11.55
N GLU A 244 26.67 -3.21 -10.77
CA GLU A 244 26.41 -4.63 -10.48
C GLU A 244 24.98 -5.11 -10.85
N ILE A 245 24.80 -6.39 -11.20
CA ILE A 245 23.48 -7.02 -11.52
C ILE A 245 23.40 -8.50 -11.08
N ALA A 246 22.34 -8.94 -10.43
CA ALA A 246 21.53 -10.19 -10.47
C ALA A 246 20.67 -10.45 -9.21
N GLY A 247 19.57 -10.95 -9.20
CA GLY A 247 18.42 -11.75 -9.17
C GLY A 247 17.58 -12.07 -7.89
N GLN A 248 16.14 -12.07 -7.81
CA GLN A 248 15.08 -12.98 -7.20
C GLN A 248 13.63 -12.44 -7.15
N LYS A 249 12.57 -13.33 -6.83
CA LYS A 249 11.13 -13.30 -7.21
C LYS A 249 10.14 -12.36 -6.47
N ALA A 250 8.95 -12.13 -7.10
CA ALA A 250 7.91 -11.12 -6.80
C ALA A 250 6.57 -11.64 -6.24
N SER A 251 5.80 -10.76 -5.55
CA SER A 251 4.48 -10.98 -4.92
C SER A 251 3.49 -9.83 -5.19
N THR A 252 2.15 -10.10 -5.27
CA THR A 252 1.10 -9.11 -5.64
C THR A 252 0.08 -8.90 -4.50
N LYS A 253 -0.31 -7.64 -4.15
CA LYS A 253 -1.18 -7.33 -2.99
C LYS A 253 -2.07 -6.10 -3.17
N GLY A 254 -3.19 -6.02 -2.38
CA GLY A 254 -4.16 -4.94 -2.40
C GLY A 254 -3.80 -3.76 -1.48
N THR A 255 -3.93 -2.52 -1.97
CA THR A 255 -3.67 -1.29 -1.20
C THR A 255 -4.44 -0.14 -1.84
N THR A 256 -4.96 0.80 -1.04
CA THR A 256 -5.67 2.00 -1.51
C THR A 256 -4.86 3.24 -1.20
N HIS A 257 -4.85 4.21 -2.13
CA HIS A 257 -4.21 5.52 -1.95
C HIS A 257 -5.15 6.67 -2.29
N ILE A 258 -5.05 7.77 -1.53
CA ILE A 258 -5.77 9.01 -1.76
C ILE A 258 -4.78 10.17 -1.67
N SER A 259 -4.76 11.04 -2.68
CA SER A 259 -4.03 12.31 -2.71
C SER A 259 -5.01 13.47 -2.82
N VAL A 260 -4.83 14.50 -2.01
CA VAL A 260 -5.68 15.72 -2.00
C VAL A 260 -4.79 16.95 -1.89
N ILE A 261 -5.13 18.02 -2.61
CA ILE A 261 -4.56 19.36 -2.42
C ILE A 261 -5.72 20.35 -2.41
N ASP A 262 -5.80 21.22 -1.41
CA ASP A 262 -6.84 22.23 -1.29
C ASP A 262 -6.46 23.55 -1.98
N GLY A 263 -7.44 24.48 -2.07
CA GLY A 263 -7.26 25.80 -2.68
C GLY A 263 -6.20 26.67 -1.99
N THR A 264 -5.84 26.39 -0.74
CA THR A 264 -4.77 27.10 -0.02
C THR A 264 -3.39 26.52 -0.32
N GLY A 265 -3.29 25.36 -1.01
CA GLY A 265 -2.04 24.67 -1.27
C GLY A 265 -1.64 23.71 -0.12
N CYS A 266 -2.56 23.41 0.79
CA CYS A 266 -2.33 22.35 1.77
C CYS A 266 -2.57 21.00 1.12
N GLY A 267 -1.61 20.08 1.21
CA GLY A 267 -1.68 18.77 0.61
C GLY A 267 -1.71 17.64 1.63
N ALA A 268 -2.44 16.57 1.33
CA ALA A 268 -2.46 15.34 2.10
C ALA A 268 -2.38 14.10 1.19
N ALA A 269 -1.59 13.12 1.59
CA ALA A 269 -1.48 11.83 0.94
C ALA A 269 -1.60 10.71 1.98
N ILE A 270 -2.55 9.80 1.77
CA ILE A 270 -2.76 8.66 2.65
C ILE A 270 -2.76 7.36 1.86
N THR A 271 -1.94 6.42 2.30
CA THR A 271 -1.95 5.04 1.79
C THR A 271 -2.35 4.10 2.92
N ARG A 272 -3.35 3.24 2.69
CA ARG A 272 -3.83 2.26 3.66
C ARG A 272 -3.96 0.87 3.05
N SER A 273 -3.76 -0.14 3.89
CA SER A 273 -3.97 -1.54 3.53
C SER A 273 -4.41 -2.33 4.77
N ASN A 274 -5.18 -3.37 4.56
CA ASN A 274 -5.41 -4.44 5.53
C ASN A 274 -4.74 -5.76 5.09
N GLY A 275 -3.76 -5.67 4.19
CA GLY A 275 -3.24 -6.83 3.49
C GLY A 275 -4.24 -7.32 2.44
N ALA A 276 -4.56 -8.60 2.49
CA ALA A 276 -5.64 -9.19 1.72
C ALA A 276 -6.90 -9.44 2.58
N GLY A 277 -6.80 -9.25 3.90
CA GLY A 277 -7.84 -9.52 4.88
C GLY A 277 -7.70 -10.87 5.56
N SER A 278 -8.18 -10.97 6.81
CA SER A 278 -8.03 -12.18 7.65
C SER A 278 -9.01 -13.32 7.29
N GLY A 279 -9.96 -13.10 6.40
CA GLY A 279 -11.04 -14.05 6.08
C GLY A 279 -12.13 -14.17 7.15
N LEU A 280 -12.07 -13.35 8.19
CA LEU A 280 -12.99 -13.32 9.33
C LEU A 280 -13.74 -11.99 9.38
N ILE A 281 -14.95 -12.02 9.89
CA ILE A 281 -15.68 -10.78 10.23
C ILE A 281 -15.76 -10.65 11.74
N VAL A 282 -15.42 -9.49 12.26
CA VAL A 282 -15.61 -9.18 13.69
C VAL A 282 -17.11 -9.23 14.01
N PRO A 283 -17.54 -10.07 14.95
CA PRO A 283 -18.95 -10.22 15.27
C PRO A 283 -19.64 -8.88 15.59
N GLY A 284 -20.77 -8.62 14.94
CA GLY A 284 -21.55 -7.40 15.14
C GLY A 284 -20.97 -6.13 14.51
N ALA A 285 -19.73 -6.16 13.97
CA ALA A 285 -19.06 -4.96 13.48
C ALA A 285 -18.97 -4.84 11.95
N GLY A 286 -19.27 -5.91 11.21
CA GLY A 286 -19.14 -5.90 9.74
C GLY A 286 -17.72 -5.62 9.23
N LEU A 287 -16.71 -5.73 10.08
CA LEU A 287 -15.31 -5.44 9.78
C LEU A 287 -14.53 -6.71 9.51
N MET A 288 -13.78 -6.76 8.41
CA MET A 288 -12.73 -7.76 8.19
C MET A 288 -11.39 -7.20 8.69
N PRO A 289 -10.77 -7.80 9.72
CA PRO A 289 -9.44 -7.42 10.18
C PRO A 289 -8.35 -7.65 9.13
N ASN A 290 -7.19 -7.04 9.36
CA ASN A 290 -6.02 -7.27 8.51
C ASN A 290 -5.46 -8.70 8.68
N ASN A 291 -4.67 -9.15 7.67
CA ASN A 291 -3.86 -10.36 7.76
C ASN A 291 -2.35 -10.08 7.70
N MET A 292 -1.90 -8.96 8.24
CA MET A 292 -0.52 -8.49 8.08
C MET A 292 0.55 -9.43 8.68
N LEU A 293 0.21 -10.26 9.66
CA LEU A 293 1.10 -11.33 10.17
C LEU A 293 1.09 -12.59 9.28
N GLY A 294 0.14 -12.68 8.36
CA GLY A 294 0.04 -13.73 7.33
C GLY A 294 0.65 -13.33 5.99
N GLU A 295 1.44 -12.27 5.94
CA GLU A 295 2.11 -11.78 4.75
C GLU A 295 3.63 -11.97 4.84
N GLU A 296 4.16 -12.86 4.01
CA GLU A 296 5.58 -13.26 4.02
C GLU A 296 6.54 -12.08 3.93
N ASP A 297 6.23 -11.09 3.10
CA ASP A 297 7.06 -9.88 2.93
C ASP A 297 7.22 -9.04 4.20
N LEU A 298 6.27 -9.16 5.13
CA LEU A 298 6.24 -8.38 6.38
C LEU A 298 6.90 -9.12 7.54
N ILE A 299 7.10 -10.42 7.39
CA ILE A 299 7.68 -11.31 8.42
C ILE A 299 8.95 -11.97 7.87
N PRO A 300 10.04 -11.22 7.72
CA PRO A 300 11.26 -11.69 7.05
C PRO A 300 12.01 -12.82 7.81
N GLY A 301 11.63 -13.10 9.05
CA GLY A 301 12.15 -14.21 9.84
C GLY A 301 11.44 -15.54 9.59
N GLY A 302 10.32 -15.52 8.86
CA GLY A 302 9.39 -16.64 8.72
C GLY A 302 8.14 -16.47 9.60
N TRP A 303 7.16 -17.34 9.40
CA TRP A 303 5.89 -17.27 10.12
C TRP A 303 6.09 -17.28 11.64
N HIS A 304 5.38 -16.39 12.33
CA HIS A 304 5.42 -16.20 13.78
C HIS A 304 6.79 -15.75 14.35
N ASP A 305 7.75 -15.39 13.48
CA ASP A 305 9.06 -14.85 13.88
C ASP A 305 9.08 -13.32 13.78
N TRP A 306 8.58 -12.64 14.80
CA TRP A 306 8.64 -11.18 14.95
C TRP A 306 9.07 -10.75 16.34
N MET A 307 9.60 -9.55 16.46
CA MET A 307 9.81 -8.89 17.75
C MET A 307 8.47 -8.46 18.32
N PRO A 308 8.12 -8.80 19.58
CA PRO A 308 6.91 -8.31 20.23
C PRO A 308 6.84 -6.79 20.28
N ASP A 309 5.63 -6.23 20.16
CA ASP A 309 5.35 -4.80 20.29
C ASP A 309 6.08 -3.92 19.26
N ALA A 310 6.48 -4.49 18.13
CA ALA A 310 7.21 -3.81 17.05
C ALA A 310 6.26 -3.34 15.93
N ARG A 311 6.56 -2.19 15.33
CA ARG A 311 5.87 -1.74 14.12
C ARG A 311 6.32 -2.58 12.93
N LEU A 312 5.36 -3.17 12.21
CA LEU A 312 5.68 -3.87 10.97
C LEU A 312 6.14 -2.90 9.90
N SER A 313 7.03 -3.38 9.06
CA SER A 313 7.45 -2.65 7.86
C SER A 313 6.34 -2.54 6.82
N SER A 314 6.51 -1.69 5.80
CA SER A 314 5.55 -1.54 4.71
C SER A 314 6.21 -0.97 3.46
N MET A 315 5.72 -1.33 2.29
CA MET A 315 6.07 -0.68 1.02
C MET A 315 5.25 0.58 0.75
N MET A 316 4.18 0.84 1.52
CA MET A 316 3.37 2.04 1.36
C MET A 316 4.21 3.30 1.49
N ALA A 317 4.18 4.15 0.47
CA ALA A 317 5.01 5.34 0.34
C ALA A 317 4.18 6.54 -0.16
N PRO A 318 3.23 7.06 0.63
CA PRO A 318 2.64 8.35 0.32
C PRO A 318 3.78 9.37 0.22
N THR A 319 3.79 10.15 -0.86
CA THR A 319 4.89 11.01 -1.26
C THR A 319 4.39 12.42 -1.51
N ALA A 320 5.11 13.42 -1.02
CA ALA A 320 4.95 14.81 -1.42
C ALA A 320 6.17 15.26 -2.22
N ILE A 321 5.95 16.06 -3.26
CA ILE A 321 7.00 16.69 -4.07
C ILE A 321 6.76 18.20 -4.02
N GLU A 322 7.76 18.92 -3.57
CA GLU A 322 7.76 20.38 -3.51
C GLU A 322 8.75 20.97 -4.51
N TRP A 323 8.35 22.02 -5.22
CA TRP A 323 9.23 22.80 -6.07
C TRP A 323 9.52 24.18 -5.44
N PRO A 324 10.69 24.79 -5.74
CA PRO A 324 11.07 26.10 -5.17
C PRO A 324 10.11 27.25 -5.54
N ASP A 325 9.36 27.09 -6.61
CA ASP A 325 8.36 28.06 -7.09
C ASP A 325 7.01 27.97 -6.35
N GLY A 326 6.89 27.05 -5.38
CA GLY A 326 5.65 26.81 -4.63
C GLY A 326 4.74 25.76 -5.24
N GLY A 327 5.16 25.10 -6.30
CA GLY A 327 4.46 23.92 -6.83
C GLY A 327 4.48 22.77 -5.82
N LEU A 328 3.39 22.00 -5.76
CA LEU A 328 3.21 20.87 -4.85
C LEU A 328 2.53 19.71 -5.59
N ALA A 329 3.02 18.51 -5.41
CA ALA A 329 2.32 17.30 -5.83
C ALA A 329 2.25 16.28 -4.69
N MET A 330 1.11 15.59 -4.59
CA MET A 330 0.85 14.47 -3.70
C MET A 330 0.67 13.21 -4.51
N LEU A 331 1.39 12.15 -4.18
CA LEU A 331 1.38 10.89 -4.92
C LEU A 331 1.34 9.69 -3.96
N GLY A 332 0.80 8.59 -4.45
CA GLY A 332 0.98 7.29 -3.84
C GLY A 332 0.36 6.19 -4.68
N SER A 333 0.62 4.97 -4.31
CA SER A 333 0.24 3.80 -5.11
C SER A 333 -0.22 2.64 -4.24
N GLY A 334 -1.08 1.80 -4.79
CA GLY A 334 -1.30 0.44 -4.34
C GLY A 334 -0.43 -0.55 -5.13
N GLY A 335 -0.26 -1.80 -4.62
CA GLY A 335 0.39 -2.87 -5.36
C GLY A 335 1.64 -3.47 -4.71
N SER A 336 1.71 -3.53 -3.38
CA SER A 336 2.82 -4.17 -2.64
C SER A 336 4.20 -3.65 -3.11
N ASN A 337 5.10 -4.54 -3.48
CA ASN A 337 6.45 -4.21 -3.94
C ASN A 337 6.48 -3.33 -5.20
N ARG A 338 5.38 -3.31 -6.01
CA ARG A 338 5.26 -2.43 -7.19
C ARG A 338 5.08 -0.96 -6.82
N ILE A 339 4.64 -0.65 -5.61
CA ILE A 339 4.52 0.74 -5.13
C ILE A 339 5.81 1.51 -5.39
N ARG A 340 6.97 0.93 -5.04
CA ARG A 340 8.28 1.58 -5.19
C ARG A 340 8.66 1.85 -6.65
N THR A 341 8.40 0.89 -7.55
CA THR A 341 8.77 1.05 -8.96
C THR A 341 7.80 1.95 -9.72
N ALA A 342 6.50 1.87 -9.41
CA ALA A 342 5.50 2.75 -9.99
C ALA A 342 5.75 4.22 -9.60
N LEU A 343 5.95 4.50 -8.30
CA LEU A 343 6.19 5.86 -7.82
C LEU A 343 7.52 6.44 -8.31
N ALA A 344 8.59 5.63 -8.37
CA ALA A 344 9.87 6.10 -8.88
C ALA A 344 9.77 6.53 -10.35
N GLN A 345 9.10 5.76 -11.20
CA GLN A 345 8.91 6.08 -12.61
C GLN A 345 8.05 7.34 -12.80
N VAL A 346 6.91 7.42 -12.11
CA VAL A 346 6.04 8.62 -12.20
C VAL A 346 6.77 9.85 -11.68
N ALA A 347 7.44 9.77 -10.53
CA ALA A 347 8.20 10.89 -9.98
C ALA A 347 9.32 11.36 -10.91
N SER A 348 10.07 10.43 -11.54
CA SER A 348 11.10 10.77 -12.51
C SER A 348 10.52 11.54 -13.71
N ARG A 349 9.44 11.04 -14.31
CA ARG A 349 8.78 11.68 -15.47
C ARG A 349 8.30 13.10 -15.17
N ILE A 350 7.65 13.32 -14.04
CA ILE A 350 7.16 14.67 -13.69
C ILE A 350 8.28 15.63 -13.29
N ILE A 351 9.37 15.15 -12.69
CA ILE A 351 10.48 16.00 -12.23
C ILE A 351 11.51 16.24 -13.33
N ASP A 352 11.93 15.16 -14.01
CA ASP A 352 13.05 15.23 -14.96
C ASP A 352 12.59 15.61 -16.36
N ASP A 353 11.46 15.07 -16.81
CA ASP A 353 10.96 15.23 -18.16
C ASP A 353 9.87 16.31 -18.24
N GLY A 354 9.37 16.77 -17.08
CA GLY A 354 8.33 17.80 -17.01
C GLY A 354 6.98 17.35 -17.58
N GLU A 355 6.73 16.04 -17.59
CA GLU A 355 5.47 15.49 -18.11
C GLU A 355 4.26 15.97 -17.30
N ARG A 356 3.10 16.07 -17.98
CA ARG A 356 1.82 16.28 -17.31
C ARG A 356 1.54 15.09 -16.39
N LEU A 357 0.83 15.34 -15.30
CA LEU A 357 0.56 14.32 -14.29
C LEU A 357 -0.18 13.12 -14.87
N GLU A 358 -1.17 13.35 -15.73
CA GLU A 358 -1.96 12.32 -16.39
C GLU A 358 -1.09 11.43 -17.30
N ASP A 359 -0.22 12.04 -18.10
CA ASP A 359 0.66 11.34 -19.03
C ASP A 359 1.68 10.47 -18.27
N ALA A 360 2.29 11.02 -17.22
CA ALA A 360 3.25 10.32 -16.38
C ALA A 360 2.61 9.11 -15.66
N VAL A 361 1.37 9.24 -15.17
CA VAL A 361 0.62 8.16 -14.53
C VAL A 361 0.20 7.10 -15.54
N ALA A 362 -0.24 7.51 -16.73
CA ALA A 362 -0.66 6.60 -17.80
C ALA A 362 0.52 5.88 -18.47
N ALA A 363 1.73 6.40 -18.42
CA ALA A 363 2.90 5.85 -19.11
C ALA A 363 3.16 4.37 -18.80
N PRO A 364 3.67 3.59 -19.79
CA PRO A 364 3.99 2.18 -19.56
C PRO A 364 5.09 2.00 -18.52
N ARG A 365 5.01 0.91 -17.76
CA ARG A 365 5.87 0.63 -16.61
C ARG A 365 6.70 -0.61 -16.78
N VAL A 366 7.86 -0.58 -16.12
CA VAL A 366 8.72 -1.72 -15.88
C VAL A 366 8.75 -2.01 -14.39
N HIS A 367 8.73 -3.28 -14.01
CA HIS A 367 8.92 -3.72 -12.64
C HIS A 367 10.04 -4.74 -12.55
N VAL A 368 10.83 -4.64 -11.49
CA VAL A 368 11.87 -5.62 -11.20
C VAL A 368 11.79 -6.00 -9.73
N GLU A 369 11.70 -7.28 -9.48
CA GLU A 369 11.70 -7.83 -8.13
C GLU A 369 12.86 -8.79 -7.95
N GLY A 370 13.31 -8.85 -6.71
CA GLY A 370 14.24 -9.86 -6.27
C GLY A 370 15.70 -9.51 -6.57
N ALA A 371 16.60 -10.39 -6.09
CA ALA A 371 18.03 -10.40 -6.33
C ALA A 371 18.37 -11.04 -7.72
N ASP A 372 17.53 -11.95 -8.34
CA ASP A 372 17.57 -12.43 -9.72
C ASP A 372 16.54 -11.65 -10.56
N PRO A 373 16.94 -10.66 -11.38
CA PRO A 373 16.00 -9.69 -11.91
C PRO A 373 14.99 -10.36 -12.84
N LYS A 374 13.86 -10.80 -12.27
CA LYS A 374 12.68 -11.00 -13.09
C LYS A 374 12.19 -9.63 -13.48
N VAL A 375 12.31 -9.31 -14.74
CA VAL A 375 11.82 -8.06 -15.32
C VAL A 375 10.43 -8.31 -15.89
N ASP A 376 9.46 -7.58 -15.36
CA ASP A 376 8.10 -7.56 -15.89
C ASP A 376 7.88 -6.18 -16.54
N PHE A 377 7.20 -6.10 -17.69
CA PHE A 377 6.92 -4.85 -18.39
C PHE A 377 5.57 -4.86 -19.08
N GLU A 378 4.97 -3.68 -19.25
CA GLU A 378 3.75 -3.52 -20.02
C GLU A 378 4.05 -3.55 -21.52
N ASP A 379 3.34 -4.40 -22.28
CA ASP A 379 3.58 -4.64 -23.72
C ASP A 379 3.26 -3.43 -24.64
N ARG A 380 2.87 -2.30 -24.05
CA ARG A 380 2.71 -1.02 -24.77
C ARG A 380 3.94 -0.12 -24.72
N LEU A 381 5.10 -0.63 -24.31
CA LEU A 381 6.37 0.07 -24.52
C LEU A 381 6.59 0.37 -26.02
N PRO A 382 7.19 1.52 -26.38
CA PRO A 382 7.64 1.78 -27.74
C PRO A 382 8.52 0.62 -28.27
N GLU A 383 8.39 0.26 -29.53
CA GLU A 383 9.05 -0.93 -30.12
C GLU A 383 10.58 -0.90 -29.90
N GLY A 384 11.23 0.24 -30.09
CA GLY A 384 12.67 0.37 -29.85
C GLY A 384 13.07 0.11 -28.40
N ASP A 385 12.27 0.60 -27.44
CA ASP A 385 12.50 0.38 -26.01
C ASP A 385 12.25 -1.07 -25.62
N ARG A 386 11.22 -1.69 -26.17
CA ARG A 386 10.91 -3.10 -25.97
C ARG A 386 12.05 -4.00 -26.48
N VAL A 387 12.53 -3.76 -27.69
CA VAL A 387 13.67 -4.49 -28.25
C VAL A 387 14.93 -4.32 -27.40
N ALA A 388 15.25 -3.10 -26.97
CA ALA A 388 16.39 -2.83 -26.11
C ALA A 388 16.26 -3.48 -24.72
N LEU A 389 15.06 -3.47 -24.14
CA LEU A 389 14.77 -4.12 -22.87
C LEU A 389 14.95 -5.64 -22.97
N MET A 390 14.37 -6.28 -24.00
CA MET A 390 14.48 -7.72 -24.21
C MET A 390 15.90 -8.16 -24.60
N ALA A 391 16.67 -7.31 -25.29
CA ALA A 391 18.08 -7.58 -25.54
C ALA A 391 18.91 -7.58 -24.24
N ALA A 392 18.59 -6.68 -23.29
CA ALA A 392 19.26 -6.62 -21.98
C ALA A 392 18.77 -7.70 -21.00
N TYR A 393 17.50 -8.12 -21.14
CA TYR A 393 16.80 -9.09 -20.28
C TYR A 393 16.01 -10.07 -21.16
N PRO A 394 16.62 -11.12 -21.71
CA PRO A 394 15.96 -12.05 -22.64
C PRO A 394 14.75 -12.78 -22.05
N GLU A 395 14.70 -12.90 -20.71
CA GLU A 395 13.61 -13.53 -19.95
C GLU A 395 12.56 -12.53 -19.47
N ALA A 396 12.60 -11.26 -19.94
CA ALA A 396 11.64 -10.25 -19.54
C ALA A 396 10.22 -10.64 -19.96
N GLN A 397 9.27 -10.55 -19.03
CA GLN A 397 7.89 -10.98 -19.22
C GLN A 397 7.01 -9.79 -19.65
N PRO A 398 6.42 -9.80 -20.85
CA PRO A 398 5.41 -8.84 -21.24
C PRO A 398 4.07 -9.16 -20.55
N TRP A 399 3.37 -8.09 -20.17
CA TRP A 399 2.02 -8.14 -19.59
C TRP A 399 1.07 -7.31 -20.44
N SER A 400 -0.18 -7.72 -20.48
CA SER A 400 -1.23 -6.92 -21.12
C SER A 400 -1.28 -5.50 -20.54
N ALA A 401 -1.69 -4.52 -21.35
CA ALA A 401 -1.86 -3.15 -20.92
C ALA A 401 -2.88 -3.06 -19.77
N ASP A 402 -2.70 -2.07 -18.91
CA ASP A 402 -3.56 -1.76 -17.76
C ASP A 402 -3.69 -2.88 -16.72
N SER A 403 -2.69 -3.75 -16.62
CA SER A 403 -2.66 -4.75 -15.57
C SER A 403 -2.45 -4.13 -14.18
N MET A 404 -3.32 -4.47 -13.23
CA MET A 404 -3.19 -4.07 -11.82
C MET A 404 -1.88 -4.53 -11.18
N PHE A 405 -1.17 -5.45 -11.84
CA PHE A 405 0.15 -5.91 -11.44
C PHE A 405 1.14 -4.75 -11.28
N PHE A 406 1.15 -3.77 -12.18
CA PHE A 406 2.10 -2.62 -12.14
C PHE A 406 1.75 -1.53 -11.12
N GLY A 407 0.90 -1.84 -10.16
CA GLY A 407 0.44 -0.88 -9.16
C GLY A 407 -0.63 0.05 -9.72
N GLY A 408 -0.91 1.14 -9.02
CA GLY A 408 -1.84 2.17 -9.45
C GLY A 408 -1.52 3.47 -8.74
N VAL A 409 -0.92 4.44 -9.47
CA VAL A 409 -0.54 5.74 -8.92
C VAL A 409 -1.71 6.69 -9.00
N HIS A 410 -2.14 7.20 -7.85
CA HIS A 410 -3.12 8.28 -7.77
C HIS A 410 -2.41 9.52 -7.28
N ALA A 411 -2.63 10.64 -7.97
CA ALA A 411 -1.87 11.84 -7.73
C ALA A 411 -2.72 13.10 -7.89
N ALA A 412 -2.37 14.15 -7.14
CA ALA A 412 -2.85 15.51 -7.29
C ALA A 412 -1.66 16.46 -7.34
N ARG A 413 -1.72 17.50 -8.16
CA ARG A 413 -0.70 18.54 -8.29
C ARG A 413 -1.36 19.92 -8.32
N ARG A 414 -0.71 20.88 -7.69
CA ARG A 414 -0.97 22.31 -7.84
C ARG A 414 0.31 22.97 -8.30
N ASP A 415 0.28 23.67 -9.41
CA ASP A 415 1.45 24.37 -9.91
C ASP A 415 1.68 25.70 -9.16
N ALA A 416 2.77 26.39 -9.47
CA ALA A 416 3.13 27.70 -8.92
C ALA A 416 2.11 28.81 -9.20
N ARG A 417 1.27 28.65 -10.23
CA ARG A 417 0.23 29.61 -10.62
C ARG A 417 -1.11 29.31 -9.96
N GLY A 418 -1.19 28.20 -9.23
CA GLY A 418 -2.41 27.74 -8.57
C GLY A 418 -3.30 26.84 -9.42
N ALA A 419 -2.87 26.44 -10.62
CA ALA A 419 -3.62 25.49 -11.44
C ALA A 419 -3.49 24.07 -10.88
N PHE A 420 -4.61 23.31 -10.94
CA PHE A 420 -4.69 21.96 -10.45
C PHE A 420 -4.63 20.92 -11.56
N GLU A 421 -3.93 19.85 -11.31
CA GLU A 421 -3.95 18.61 -12.09
C GLU A 421 -4.25 17.45 -11.15
N ALA A 422 -4.94 16.43 -11.64
CA ALA A 422 -5.13 15.16 -10.90
C ALA A 422 -5.09 13.99 -11.87
N ALA A 423 -4.60 12.86 -11.41
CA ALA A 423 -4.55 11.63 -12.19
C ALA A 423 -4.95 10.42 -11.34
N GLY A 424 -5.95 9.68 -11.81
CA GLY A 424 -6.34 8.37 -11.29
C GLY A 424 -5.89 7.28 -12.25
N ASP A 425 -5.11 6.34 -11.77
CA ASP A 425 -4.54 5.27 -12.59
C ASP A 425 -5.62 4.27 -13.04
N SER A 426 -5.76 4.08 -14.35
CA SER A 426 -6.72 3.14 -14.96
C SER A 426 -6.48 1.69 -14.51
N ARG A 427 -5.22 1.31 -14.24
CA ARG A 427 -4.84 -0.04 -13.78
C ARG A 427 -5.54 -0.45 -12.48
N ARG A 428 -6.04 0.51 -11.70
CA ARG A 428 -6.78 0.30 -10.44
C ARG A 428 -8.03 1.14 -10.34
N SER A 429 -8.66 1.42 -11.49
CA SER A 429 -9.90 2.21 -11.59
C SER A 429 -9.83 3.50 -10.78
N GLY A 430 -8.70 4.19 -10.85
CA GLY A 430 -8.50 5.47 -10.17
C GLY A 430 -9.43 6.54 -10.71
N VAL A 431 -9.91 7.39 -9.82
CA VAL A 431 -10.81 8.50 -10.14
C VAL A 431 -10.23 9.82 -9.66
N THR A 432 -10.63 10.91 -10.30
CA THR A 432 -10.28 12.28 -9.93
C THR A 432 -11.53 13.10 -9.69
N LEU A 433 -11.46 14.00 -8.73
CA LEU A 433 -12.54 14.93 -8.41
C LEU A 433 -11.95 16.34 -8.26
N PHE A 434 -12.62 17.31 -8.85
CA PHE A 434 -12.34 18.74 -8.67
C PHE A 434 -13.60 19.40 -8.11
N GLU A 435 -13.46 20.17 -7.01
CA GLU A 435 -14.52 20.91 -6.35
C GLU A 435 -14.23 22.42 -6.39
#